data_cbb5082075d969a54f892a2b1866fbc8
#
_entry.id   cbb5082075d969a54f892a2b1866fbc8
#
_cell.length_a   1.000
_cell.length_b   1.000
_cell.length_c   1.000
_cell.angle_alpha   90.00
_cell.angle_beta   90.00
_cell.angle_gamma   90.00
#
_symmetry.space_group_name_H-M   'P 1'
#
loop_
_entity.id
_entity.type
_entity.pdbx_description
1 polymer ?
#
loop_
_entity_poly.entity_id
_entity_poly.type
_entity_poly.pdbx_seq_one_letter_code
_entity_poly.pdbx_strand_id
1 'polypeptide(L)'
;MDEESGKSIKSLRALAAAEGECRRCPLYRDATQVVPGEGPTAVDFMLVGEQPGDKEDLAGKPFVGPAGRILDSALKDAGIAREDTFVTNAVKHFKHEIRGKRRLHKRPNNYEIERCKIWLERERALVKPSTIIALGATAARSLTGKTVTIAKMRRTPVKLADGTKLVVTIHPSALLRIEDENDKRTAYRDFVTDLKAARAAAGKAPAKR
;
A
#
# COMPACT_ATOMS: atom_id res chain seq x y z
N MET A 1 -13.81 20.71 12.33
CA MET A 1 -15.01 20.02 12.86
C MET A 1 -15.73 19.46 11.65
N ASP A 2 -15.49 18.19 11.32
CA ASP A 2 -16.14 17.49 10.22
C ASP A 2 -16.73 16.19 10.78
N GLU A 3 -17.80 16.34 11.54
CA GLU A 3 -18.73 15.27 11.92
C GLU A 3 -19.71 15.03 10.77
N GLU A 4 -19.23 14.47 9.66
CA GLU A 4 -20.15 14.00 8.62
C GLU A 4 -19.69 12.67 8.04
N SER A 5 -20.05 11.63 8.71
CA SER A 5 -20.68 10.41 8.24
C SER A 5 -20.80 9.40 9.40
N GLY A 6 -21.76 9.62 10.28
CA GLY A 6 -22.14 8.70 11.36
C GLY A 6 -22.75 7.36 10.89
N LYS A 7 -22.63 6.99 9.62
CA LYS A 7 -22.95 5.65 9.16
C LYS A 7 -21.71 4.75 9.33
N SER A 8 -21.80 3.82 10.27
CA SER A 8 -20.79 2.79 10.45
C SER A 8 -20.56 2.05 9.12
N ILE A 9 -19.40 2.29 8.49
CA ILE A 9 -18.99 1.59 7.27
C ILE A 9 -18.58 0.15 7.66
N LYS A 10 -19.40 -0.82 7.26
CA LYS A 10 -19.28 -2.23 7.69
C LYS A 10 -18.74 -3.16 6.59
N SER A 11 -18.42 -2.65 5.41
CA SER A 11 -17.90 -3.48 4.30
C SER A 11 -16.93 -2.70 3.44
N LEU A 12 -16.00 -3.41 2.78
CA LEU A 12 -15.07 -2.82 1.81
C LEU A 12 -15.79 -2.15 0.65
N ARG A 13 -16.92 -2.68 0.20
CA ARG A 13 -17.74 -2.07 -0.85
C ARG A 13 -18.30 -0.70 -0.41
N ALA A 14 -18.83 -0.62 0.80
CA ALA A 14 -19.34 0.64 1.34
C ALA A 14 -18.19 1.65 1.59
N LEU A 15 -17.01 1.16 1.99
CA LEU A 15 -15.82 1.98 2.15
C LEU A 15 -15.35 2.57 0.82
N ALA A 16 -15.23 1.74 -0.23
CA ALA A 16 -14.85 2.19 -1.56
C ALA A 16 -15.82 3.24 -2.13
N ALA A 17 -17.12 3.07 -1.90
CA ALA A 17 -18.13 4.07 -2.29
C ALA A 17 -17.91 5.41 -1.56
N ALA A 18 -17.63 5.37 -0.24
CA ALA A 18 -17.34 6.57 0.54
C ALA A 18 -16.00 7.23 0.14
N GLU A 19 -14.99 6.45 -0.22
CA GLU A 19 -13.73 6.96 -0.77
C GLU A 19 -13.95 7.67 -2.11
N GLY A 20 -14.88 7.21 -2.96
CA GLY A 20 -15.26 7.86 -4.22
C GLY A 20 -15.77 9.29 -4.05
N GLU A 21 -16.44 9.55 -2.95
CA GLU A 21 -16.96 10.89 -2.62
C GLU A 21 -15.94 11.75 -1.85
N CYS A 22 -14.72 11.28 -1.65
CA CYS A 22 -13.72 11.96 -0.83
C CYS A 22 -13.26 13.29 -1.44
N ARG A 23 -13.36 14.37 -0.66
CA ARG A 23 -12.89 15.72 -1.01
C ARG A 23 -11.96 16.30 0.07
N ARG A 24 -11.31 15.44 0.87
CA ARG A 24 -10.52 15.83 2.05
C ARG A 24 -9.19 16.49 1.73
N CYS A 25 -8.65 16.32 0.54
CA CYS A 25 -7.43 16.97 0.05
C CYS A 25 -7.57 17.29 -1.45
N PRO A 26 -6.74 18.18 -2.04
CA PRO A 26 -6.92 18.62 -3.43
C PRO A 26 -6.75 17.54 -4.51
N LEU A 27 -6.15 16.39 -4.19
CA LEU A 27 -5.78 15.38 -5.17
C LEU A 27 -6.95 14.83 -5.99
N TYR A 28 -8.18 14.85 -5.46
CA TYR A 28 -9.36 14.40 -6.19
C TYR A 28 -9.67 15.23 -7.45
N ARG A 29 -9.13 16.47 -7.54
CA ARG A 29 -9.42 17.37 -8.67
C ARG A 29 -8.71 16.95 -9.95
N ASP A 30 -7.49 16.42 -9.79
CA ASP A 30 -6.60 16.11 -10.92
C ASP A 30 -6.54 14.61 -11.21
N ALA A 31 -6.89 13.76 -10.23
CA ALA A 31 -6.97 12.31 -10.41
C ALA A 31 -8.20 11.94 -11.27
N THR A 32 -8.07 10.86 -12.05
CA THR A 32 -9.20 10.33 -12.86
C THR A 32 -10.29 9.78 -11.93
N GLN A 33 -9.87 9.08 -10.87
CA GLN A 33 -10.76 8.48 -9.89
C GLN A 33 -10.01 8.13 -8.60
N VAL A 34 -10.76 7.76 -7.57
CA VAL A 34 -10.22 7.11 -6.39
C VAL A 34 -9.75 5.69 -6.75
N VAL A 35 -8.69 5.23 -6.08
CA VAL A 35 -8.22 3.85 -6.17
C VAL A 35 -8.31 3.21 -4.78
N PRO A 36 -9.42 2.53 -4.46
CA PRO A 36 -9.60 1.81 -3.21
C PRO A 36 -8.63 0.63 -3.08
N GLY A 37 -8.51 0.08 -1.88
CA GLY A 37 -7.83 -1.18 -1.69
C GLY A 37 -8.62 -2.35 -2.28
N GLU A 38 -7.92 -3.43 -2.67
CA GLU A 38 -8.49 -4.64 -3.27
C GLU A 38 -7.96 -5.90 -2.57
N GLY A 39 -8.84 -6.84 -2.35
CA GLY A 39 -8.55 -8.13 -1.75
C GLY A 39 -9.64 -8.59 -0.77
N PRO A 40 -9.53 -9.81 -0.25
CA PRO A 40 -10.48 -10.32 0.74
C PRO A 40 -10.27 -9.68 2.12
N THR A 41 -11.25 -9.83 2.99
CA THR A 41 -11.14 -9.55 4.42
C THR A 41 -10.58 -10.76 5.17
N ALA A 42 -10.13 -10.57 6.42
CA ALA A 42 -9.57 -11.63 7.26
C ALA A 42 -8.37 -12.35 6.60
N VAL A 43 -7.44 -11.55 6.05
CA VAL A 43 -6.20 -12.01 5.44
C VAL A 43 -5.02 -11.83 6.39
N ASP A 44 -3.98 -12.65 6.19
CA ASP A 44 -2.76 -12.51 6.97
C ASP A 44 -1.98 -11.25 6.57
N PHE A 45 -2.00 -10.89 5.28
CA PHE A 45 -1.17 -9.83 4.74
C PHE A 45 -1.97 -8.67 4.15
N MET A 46 -1.63 -7.46 4.59
CA MET A 46 -2.05 -6.21 3.96
C MET A 46 -0.82 -5.49 3.43
N LEU A 47 -0.79 -5.23 2.13
CA LEU A 47 0.29 -4.51 1.48
C LEU A 47 -0.13 -3.05 1.26
N VAL A 48 0.71 -2.13 1.69
CA VAL A 48 0.42 -0.69 1.61
C VAL A 48 1.50 0.00 0.81
N GLY A 49 1.13 0.55 -0.36
CA GLY A 49 1.98 1.41 -1.19
C GLY A 49 1.90 2.89 -0.82
N GLU A 50 2.50 3.74 -1.66
CA GLU A 50 2.48 5.19 -1.46
C GLU A 50 1.19 5.81 -1.96
N GLN A 51 0.92 5.73 -3.25
CA GLN A 51 -0.25 6.23 -3.97
C GLN A 51 -0.43 5.47 -5.28
N PRO A 52 -1.60 5.56 -5.94
CA PRO A 52 -1.77 5.01 -7.28
C PRO A 52 -0.78 5.59 -8.27
N GLY A 53 -0.39 4.83 -9.29
CA GLY A 53 0.27 5.31 -10.48
C GLY A 53 -0.72 5.64 -11.59
N ASP A 54 -0.22 6.01 -12.77
CA ASP A 54 -1.04 6.38 -13.93
C ASP A 54 -1.98 5.25 -14.38
N LYS A 55 -1.49 4.02 -14.40
CA LYS A 55 -2.28 2.85 -14.81
C LYS A 55 -3.35 2.50 -13.77
N GLU A 56 -3.02 2.61 -12.50
CA GLU A 56 -3.92 2.38 -11.38
C GLU A 56 -5.03 3.44 -11.35
N ASP A 57 -4.71 4.70 -11.58
CA ASP A 57 -5.65 5.82 -11.62
C ASP A 57 -6.68 5.66 -12.77
N LEU A 58 -6.23 5.15 -13.92
CA LEU A 58 -7.11 4.85 -15.05
C LEU A 58 -7.98 3.61 -14.81
N ALA A 59 -7.42 2.58 -14.18
CA ALA A 59 -8.10 1.30 -13.97
C ALA A 59 -8.99 1.28 -12.72
N GLY A 60 -8.78 2.21 -11.76
CA GLY A 60 -9.45 2.19 -10.46
C GLY A 60 -9.02 1.03 -9.55
N LYS A 61 -7.86 0.40 -9.83
CA LYS A 61 -7.36 -0.78 -9.11
C LYS A 61 -5.90 -0.60 -8.70
N PRO A 62 -5.51 -1.02 -7.46
CA PRO A 62 -4.15 -0.86 -6.98
C PRO A 62 -3.19 -1.88 -7.62
N PHE A 63 -1.97 -1.46 -7.89
CA PHE A 63 -0.87 -2.32 -8.35
C PHE A 63 -1.14 -3.11 -9.65
N VAL A 64 -1.78 -2.50 -10.63
CA VAL A 64 -2.01 -3.09 -11.98
C VAL A 64 -0.93 -2.69 -12.99
N GLY A 65 -0.11 -1.71 -12.70
CA GLY A 65 0.96 -1.21 -13.55
C GLY A 65 2.28 -2.00 -13.42
N PRO A 66 3.39 -1.47 -13.96
CA PRO A 66 4.70 -2.15 -13.94
C PRO A 66 5.20 -2.51 -12.55
N ALA A 67 4.99 -1.65 -11.55
CA ALA A 67 5.36 -1.93 -10.17
C ALA A 67 4.54 -3.10 -9.58
N GLY A 68 3.27 -3.22 -9.97
CA GLY A 68 2.40 -4.33 -9.58
C GLY A 68 2.90 -5.67 -10.10
N ARG A 69 3.33 -5.73 -11.37
CA ARG A 69 3.91 -6.98 -11.93
C ARG A 69 5.17 -7.44 -11.17
N ILE A 70 6.02 -6.49 -10.75
CA ILE A 70 7.18 -6.82 -9.90
C ILE A 70 6.71 -7.33 -8.55
N LEU A 71 5.71 -6.68 -7.95
CA LEU A 71 5.14 -7.12 -6.67
C LEU A 71 4.58 -8.54 -6.76
N ASP A 72 3.80 -8.84 -7.79
CA ASP A 72 3.18 -10.16 -7.99
C ASP A 72 4.24 -11.25 -8.14
N SER A 73 5.31 -10.99 -8.93
CA SER A 73 6.45 -11.91 -9.06
C SER A 73 7.15 -12.14 -7.71
N ALA A 74 7.41 -11.07 -6.97
CA ALA A 74 8.09 -11.16 -5.69
C ALA A 74 7.25 -11.85 -4.60
N LEU A 75 5.94 -11.65 -4.58
CA LEU A 75 5.01 -12.37 -3.70
C LEU A 75 5.05 -13.87 -3.99
N LYS A 76 4.98 -14.26 -5.28
CA LYS A 76 5.10 -15.65 -5.71
C LYS A 76 6.42 -16.26 -5.24
N ASP A 77 7.55 -15.59 -5.44
CA ASP A 77 8.89 -16.06 -5.04
C ASP A 77 9.05 -16.10 -3.50
N ALA A 78 8.28 -15.30 -2.78
CA ALA A 78 8.21 -15.34 -1.32
C ALA A 78 7.24 -16.40 -0.78
N GLY A 79 6.46 -17.04 -1.66
CA GLY A 79 5.43 -18.02 -1.30
C GLY A 79 4.21 -17.38 -0.60
N ILE A 80 3.84 -16.17 -1.01
CA ILE A 80 2.65 -15.46 -0.59
C ILE A 80 1.69 -15.41 -1.79
N ALA A 81 0.52 -16.00 -1.67
CA ALA A 81 -0.48 -15.96 -2.73
C ALA A 81 -1.10 -14.55 -2.81
N ARG A 82 -1.08 -13.96 -4.01
CA ARG A 82 -1.58 -12.59 -4.22
C ARG A 82 -3.06 -12.45 -3.88
N GLU A 83 -3.83 -13.48 -4.19
CA GLU A 83 -5.26 -13.59 -3.91
C GLU A 83 -5.60 -13.68 -2.42
N ASP A 84 -4.65 -14.09 -1.59
CA ASP A 84 -4.78 -14.15 -0.12
C ASP A 84 -4.24 -12.87 0.55
N THR A 85 -4.03 -11.80 -0.21
CA THR A 85 -3.56 -10.50 0.31
C THR A 85 -4.56 -9.39 0.06
N PHE A 86 -4.60 -8.40 0.94
CA PHE A 86 -5.26 -7.13 0.68
C PHE A 86 -4.22 -6.09 0.28
N VAL A 87 -4.42 -5.42 -0.83
CA VAL A 87 -3.45 -4.47 -1.37
C VAL A 87 -4.07 -3.09 -1.52
N THR A 88 -3.37 -2.08 -1.05
CA THR A 88 -3.82 -0.70 -1.05
C THR A 88 -2.66 0.30 -1.08
N ASN A 89 -2.98 1.58 -0.98
CA ASN A 89 -2.02 2.68 -0.87
C ASN A 89 -2.35 3.59 0.32
N ALA A 90 -1.35 4.28 0.84
CA ALA A 90 -1.49 5.30 1.88
C ALA A 90 -2.34 6.48 1.42
N VAL A 91 -2.23 6.85 0.13
CA VAL A 91 -3.03 7.89 -0.52
C VAL A 91 -3.86 7.27 -1.64
N LYS A 92 -5.14 7.65 -1.72
CA LYS A 92 -6.12 7.01 -2.62
C LYS A 92 -6.23 7.65 -4.00
N HIS A 93 -5.65 8.83 -4.20
CA HIS A 93 -5.68 9.54 -5.48
C HIS A 93 -4.27 9.72 -6.04
N PHE A 94 -4.15 9.67 -7.35
CA PHE A 94 -2.88 9.85 -8.06
C PHE A 94 -2.46 11.31 -8.07
N LYS A 95 -1.36 11.64 -7.40
CA LYS A 95 -0.71 12.94 -7.52
C LYS A 95 0.24 12.95 -8.68
N HIS A 96 0.01 13.82 -9.64
CA HIS A 96 0.84 13.95 -10.81
C HIS A 96 1.03 15.40 -11.26
N GLU A 97 1.95 15.63 -12.15
CA GLU A 97 2.04 16.83 -12.95
C GLU A 97 1.95 16.45 -14.44
N ILE A 98 1.35 17.34 -15.23
CA ILE A 98 1.28 17.16 -16.67
C ILE A 98 2.56 17.70 -17.30
N ARG A 99 3.26 16.86 -18.07
CA ARG A 99 4.41 17.27 -18.87
C ARG A 99 4.23 16.78 -20.31
N GLY A 100 3.84 17.70 -21.17
CA GLY A 100 3.38 17.36 -22.51
C GLY A 100 2.13 16.47 -22.45
N LYS A 101 2.19 15.28 -23.06
CA LYS A 101 1.10 14.28 -23.05
C LYS A 101 1.20 13.28 -21.88
N ARG A 102 2.18 13.43 -20.97
CA ARG A 102 2.43 12.46 -19.89
C ARG A 102 1.99 13.02 -18.54
N ARG A 103 1.40 12.18 -17.74
CA ARG A 103 1.15 12.43 -16.31
C ARG A 103 2.31 11.84 -15.50
N LEU A 104 3.18 12.71 -15.00
CA LEU A 104 4.35 12.31 -14.22
C LEU A 104 4.03 12.26 -12.75
N HIS A 105 4.33 11.13 -12.15
CA HIS A 105 4.16 10.88 -10.71
C HIS A 105 4.85 11.98 -9.88
N LYS A 106 4.10 12.56 -8.93
CA LYS A 106 4.60 13.45 -7.89
C LYS A 106 4.32 12.83 -6.52
N ARG A 107 5.30 12.91 -5.64
CA ARG A 107 5.16 12.37 -4.29
C ARG A 107 4.11 13.16 -3.50
N PRO A 108 3.19 12.50 -2.78
CA PRO A 108 2.25 13.18 -1.90
C PRO A 108 3.00 13.89 -0.76
N ASN A 109 2.51 15.06 -0.38
CA ASN A 109 3.04 15.81 0.76
C ASN A 109 2.43 15.31 2.09
N ASN A 110 2.94 15.84 3.19
CA ASN A 110 2.50 15.42 4.52
C ASN A 110 1.01 15.68 4.77
N TYR A 111 0.51 16.82 4.31
CA TYR A 111 -0.91 17.16 4.44
C TYR A 111 -1.80 16.14 3.73
N GLU A 112 -1.48 15.79 2.50
CA GLU A 112 -2.24 14.83 1.69
C GLU A 112 -2.23 13.43 2.33
N ILE A 113 -1.08 13.00 2.86
CA ILE A 113 -0.94 11.72 3.57
C ILE A 113 -1.82 11.71 4.83
N GLU A 114 -1.74 12.74 5.67
CA GLU A 114 -2.51 12.82 6.91
C GLU A 114 -4.02 12.90 6.64
N ARG A 115 -4.44 13.65 5.63
CA ARG A 115 -5.87 13.74 5.25
C ARG A 115 -6.41 12.42 4.69
N CYS A 116 -5.57 11.60 4.07
CA CYS A 116 -5.95 10.31 3.50
C CYS A 116 -5.90 9.15 4.52
N LYS A 117 -5.19 9.32 5.62
CA LYS A 117 -4.94 8.30 6.64
C LYS A 117 -6.20 7.62 7.18
N ILE A 118 -7.30 8.37 7.31
CA ILE A 118 -8.59 7.84 7.78
C ILE A 118 -9.09 6.65 6.94
N TRP A 119 -8.83 6.66 5.62
CA TRP A 119 -9.25 5.60 4.73
C TRP A 119 -8.42 4.34 4.97
N LEU A 120 -7.09 4.48 5.10
CA LEU A 120 -6.21 3.37 5.43
C LEU A 120 -6.55 2.74 6.80
N GLU A 121 -6.90 3.56 7.79
CA GLU A 121 -7.32 3.07 9.12
C GLU A 121 -8.65 2.29 9.03
N ARG A 122 -9.60 2.75 8.24
CA ARG A 122 -10.87 2.04 8.01
C ARG A 122 -10.68 0.74 7.26
N GLU A 123 -9.82 0.71 6.23
CA GLU A 123 -9.43 -0.54 5.56
C GLU A 123 -8.83 -1.52 6.57
N ARG A 124 -7.87 -1.09 7.39
CA ARG A 124 -7.25 -1.95 8.43
C ARG A 124 -8.27 -2.50 9.41
N ALA A 125 -9.24 -1.68 9.84
CA ALA A 125 -10.29 -2.10 10.76
C ALA A 125 -11.23 -3.16 10.16
N LEU A 126 -11.48 -3.10 8.85
CA LEU A 126 -12.31 -4.08 8.13
C LEU A 126 -11.54 -5.35 7.77
N VAL A 127 -10.28 -5.20 7.32
CA VAL A 127 -9.43 -6.30 6.84
C VAL A 127 -8.84 -7.09 8.00
N LYS A 128 -8.45 -6.43 9.09
CA LYS A 128 -7.85 -7.00 10.31
C LYS A 128 -6.63 -7.90 10.01
N PRO A 129 -5.62 -7.41 9.28
CA PRO A 129 -4.47 -8.22 8.91
C PRO A 129 -3.62 -8.56 10.15
N SER A 130 -2.99 -9.73 10.18
CA SER A 130 -1.99 -10.06 11.20
C SER A 130 -0.66 -9.36 10.95
N THR A 131 -0.36 -9.08 9.69
CA THR A 131 0.90 -8.44 9.25
C THR A 131 0.64 -7.43 8.14
N ILE A 132 1.19 -6.23 8.31
CA ILE A 132 1.19 -5.18 7.27
C ILE A 132 2.59 -5.10 6.66
N ILE A 133 2.65 -5.05 5.34
CA ILE A 133 3.88 -4.85 4.58
C ILE A 133 3.84 -3.43 3.99
N ALA A 134 4.65 -2.52 4.54
CA ALA A 134 4.78 -1.17 4.04
C ALA A 134 5.79 -1.13 2.89
N LEU A 135 5.30 -0.81 1.70
CA LEU A 135 6.08 -0.68 0.47
C LEU A 135 6.57 0.77 0.32
N GLY A 136 7.72 1.08 0.89
CA GLY A 136 8.34 2.40 0.85
C GLY A 136 8.12 3.26 2.09
N ALA A 137 8.85 4.38 2.15
CA ALA A 137 8.89 5.26 3.31
C ALA A 137 7.56 5.98 3.58
N THR A 138 6.81 6.34 2.51
CA THR A 138 5.51 7.02 2.64
C THR A 138 4.47 6.12 3.28
N ALA A 139 4.40 4.85 2.86
CA ALA A 139 3.53 3.84 3.46
C ALA A 139 3.89 3.60 4.94
N ALA A 140 5.18 3.41 5.22
CA ALA A 140 5.65 3.23 6.59
C ALA A 140 5.33 4.44 7.49
N ARG A 141 5.51 5.67 6.98
CA ARG A 141 5.13 6.90 7.68
C ARG A 141 3.63 6.97 7.97
N SER A 142 2.79 6.67 6.98
CA SER A 142 1.32 6.69 7.15
C SER A 142 0.86 5.73 8.26
N LEU A 143 1.55 4.59 8.41
CA LEU A 143 1.22 3.57 9.41
C LEU A 143 1.79 3.87 10.80
N THR A 144 2.96 4.51 10.87
CA THR A 144 3.68 4.74 12.15
C THR A 144 3.52 6.16 12.69
N GLY A 145 3.08 7.10 11.85
CA GLY A 145 3.08 8.54 12.17
C GLY A 145 4.47 9.18 12.21
N LYS A 146 5.54 8.44 11.90
CA LYS A 146 6.94 8.89 12.03
C LYS A 146 7.68 8.75 10.70
N THR A 147 8.63 9.65 10.45
CA THR A 147 9.56 9.47 9.33
C THR A 147 10.48 8.29 9.63
N VAL A 148 10.56 7.36 8.68
CA VAL A 148 11.36 6.13 8.82
C VAL A 148 12.44 6.05 7.76
N THR A 149 13.55 5.43 8.09
CA THR A 149 14.61 5.04 7.16
C THR A 149 14.42 3.58 6.81
N ILE A 150 14.10 3.28 5.55
CA ILE A 150 13.84 1.91 5.09
C ILE A 150 14.99 0.98 5.46
N ALA A 151 16.24 1.36 5.18
CA ALA A 151 17.42 0.53 5.45
C ALA A 151 17.54 0.10 6.93
N LYS A 152 17.07 0.93 7.88
CA LYS A 152 17.10 0.61 9.32
C LYS A 152 15.93 -0.30 9.75
N MET A 153 14.86 -0.35 8.99
CA MET A 153 13.64 -1.08 9.36
C MET A 153 13.42 -2.36 8.54
N ARG A 154 14.16 -2.54 7.46
CA ARG A 154 14.07 -3.77 6.65
C ARG A 154 14.36 -5.01 7.50
N ARG A 155 13.65 -6.09 7.24
CA ARG A 155 13.85 -7.43 7.85
C ARG A 155 13.60 -7.49 9.36
N THR A 156 13.29 -6.36 10.02
CA THR A 156 12.99 -6.31 11.44
C THR A 156 11.53 -5.97 11.64
N PRO A 157 10.66 -6.97 11.87
CA PRO A 157 9.25 -6.71 12.15
C PRO A 157 9.11 -5.90 13.44
N VAL A 158 8.27 -4.85 13.40
CA VAL A 158 7.90 -4.07 14.58
C VAL A 158 6.41 -4.25 14.85
N LYS A 159 5.98 -4.03 16.10
CA LYS A 159 4.55 -4.05 16.45
C LYS A 159 4.00 -2.64 16.40
N LEU A 160 2.85 -2.48 15.75
CA LEU A 160 2.02 -1.28 15.86
C LEU A 160 1.28 -1.27 17.21
N ALA A 161 0.67 -0.14 17.56
CA ALA A 161 -0.03 0.04 18.84
C ALA A 161 -1.18 -0.97 19.06
N ASP A 162 -1.81 -1.44 17.99
CA ASP A 162 -2.87 -2.45 17.99
C ASP A 162 -2.35 -3.89 17.98
N GLY A 163 -1.02 -4.09 18.08
CA GLY A 163 -0.39 -5.41 18.06
C GLY A 163 -0.12 -5.98 16.67
N THR A 164 -0.63 -5.36 15.59
CA THR A 164 -0.37 -5.77 14.21
C THR A 164 1.13 -5.69 13.92
N LYS A 165 1.67 -6.69 13.26
CA LYS A 165 3.09 -6.69 12.84
C LYS A 165 3.26 -5.81 11.60
N LEU A 166 4.30 -5.00 11.59
CA LEU A 166 4.69 -4.16 10.46
C LEU A 166 6.07 -4.57 9.96
N VAL A 167 6.16 -4.89 8.69
CA VAL A 167 7.43 -5.09 7.97
C VAL A 167 7.57 -3.97 6.95
N VAL A 168 8.73 -3.33 6.91
CA VAL A 168 9.02 -2.24 5.97
C VAL A 168 10.00 -2.73 4.93
N THR A 169 9.71 -2.47 3.66
CA THR A 169 10.59 -2.77 2.53
C THR A 169 10.59 -1.64 1.50
N ILE A 170 11.34 -1.80 0.42
CA ILE A 170 11.34 -0.84 -0.69
C ILE A 170 10.01 -0.88 -1.44
N HIS A 171 9.67 0.23 -2.11
CA HIS A 171 8.57 0.21 -3.07
C HIS A 171 9.02 -0.50 -4.36
N PRO A 172 8.21 -1.40 -4.95
CA PRO A 172 8.64 -2.17 -6.14
C PRO A 172 9.00 -1.28 -7.34
N SER A 173 8.46 -0.06 -7.45
CA SER A 173 8.87 0.90 -8.48
C SER A 173 10.34 1.35 -8.37
N ALA A 174 10.98 1.16 -7.21
CA ALA A 174 12.41 1.45 -7.08
C ALA A 174 13.26 0.54 -7.99
N LEU A 175 12.83 -0.72 -8.14
CA LEU A 175 13.49 -1.69 -9.02
C LEU A 175 13.42 -1.31 -10.51
N LEU A 176 12.40 -0.57 -10.92
CA LEU A 176 12.26 -0.08 -12.30
C LEU A 176 13.26 1.02 -12.67
N ARG A 177 13.90 1.64 -11.67
CA ARG A 177 14.84 2.75 -11.85
C ARG A 177 16.30 2.33 -11.78
N ILE A 178 16.55 1.06 -11.47
CA ILE A 178 17.91 0.52 -11.44
C ILE A 178 18.28 0.10 -12.86
N GLU A 179 19.33 0.73 -13.40
CA GLU A 179 19.79 0.52 -14.77
C GLU A 179 20.71 -0.71 -14.84
N ASP A 180 21.61 -0.89 -13.87
CA ASP A 180 22.49 -2.07 -13.82
C ASP A 180 21.70 -3.34 -13.48
N GLU A 181 21.81 -4.34 -14.34
CA GLU A 181 21.04 -5.59 -14.21
C GLU A 181 21.52 -6.48 -13.03
N ASN A 182 22.76 -6.36 -12.57
CA ASN A 182 23.26 -7.09 -11.40
C ASN A 182 22.74 -6.46 -10.11
N ASP A 183 22.77 -5.12 -10.04
CA ASP A 183 22.20 -4.36 -8.94
C ASP A 183 20.70 -4.58 -8.83
N LYS A 184 20.00 -4.59 -9.96
CA LYS A 184 18.56 -4.85 -10.02
C LYS A 184 18.21 -6.25 -9.53
N ARG A 185 18.96 -7.28 -9.97
CA ARG A 185 18.81 -8.66 -9.48
C ARG A 185 19.07 -8.77 -7.98
N THR A 186 20.07 -8.06 -7.48
CA THR A 186 20.40 -8.03 -6.05
C THR A 186 19.28 -7.35 -5.25
N ALA A 187 18.84 -6.18 -5.70
CA ALA A 187 17.73 -5.47 -5.05
C ALA A 187 16.40 -6.25 -5.08
N TYR A 188 16.13 -6.99 -6.17
CA TYR A 188 14.97 -7.87 -6.27
C TYR A 188 15.06 -9.04 -5.27
N ARG A 189 16.21 -9.73 -5.18
CA ARG A 189 16.42 -10.81 -4.18
C ARG A 189 16.24 -10.29 -2.76
N ASP A 190 16.75 -9.11 -2.49
CA ASP A 190 16.57 -8.44 -1.20
C ASP A 190 15.10 -8.14 -0.91
N PHE A 191 14.35 -7.68 -1.91
CA PHE A 191 12.91 -7.42 -1.80
C PHE A 191 12.14 -8.72 -1.48
N VAL A 192 12.44 -9.82 -2.19
CA VAL A 192 11.86 -11.14 -1.90
C VAL A 192 12.22 -11.62 -0.49
N THR A 193 13.45 -11.36 -0.04
CA THR A 193 13.88 -11.71 1.33
C THR A 193 13.08 -10.96 2.39
N ASP A 194 12.77 -9.67 2.16
CA ASP A 194 11.91 -8.89 3.07
C ASP A 194 10.48 -9.46 3.12
N LEU A 195 9.93 -9.89 1.99
CA LEU A 195 8.60 -10.52 1.93
C LEU A 195 8.60 -11.88 2.65
N LYS A 196 9.67 -12.67 2.52
CA LYS A 196 9.84 -13.93 3.28
C LYS A 196 9.92 -13.67 4.79
N ALA A 197 10.58 -12.59 5.22
CA ALA A 197 10.60 -12.17 6.62
C ALA A 197 9.20 -11.79 7.12
N ALA A 198 8.40 -11.10 6.29
CA ALA A 198 7.00 -10.81 6.62
C ALA A 198 6.17 -12.08 6.77
N ARG A 199 6.34 -13.06 5.87
CA ARG A 199 5.69 -14.37 5.94
C ARG A 199 6.06 -15.13 7.21
N ALA A 200 7.34 -15.16 7.57
CA ALA A 200 7.80 -15.78 8.80
C ALA A 200 7.23 -15.08 10.04
N ALA A 201 7.13 -13.75 10.01
CA ALA A 201 6.54 -12.96 11.09
C ALA A 201 5.06 -13.24 11.28
N ALA A 202 4.29 -13.45 10.21
CA ALA A 202 2.85 -13.75 10.31
C ALA A 202 2.54 -14.99 11.14
N GLY A 203 3.50 -15.95 11.19
CA GLY A 203 3.28 -17.25 11.84
C GLY A 203 2.52 -18.22 10.90
N LYS A 204 2.26 -19.43 11.35
CA LYS A 204 1.38 -20.35 10.63
C LYS A 204 -0.04 -19.80 10.73
N ALA A 205 -0.65 -19.47 9.59
CA ALA A 205 -2.09 -19.22 9.56
C ALA A 205 -2.82 -20.38 10.22
N PRO A 206 -3.83 -20.14 11.07
CA PRO A 206 -4.73 -21.22 11.45
C PRO A 206 -5.32 -21.80 10.15
N ALA A 207 -5.29 -23.11 10.01
CA ALA A 207 -5.85 -23.79 8.85
C ALA A 207 -7.27 -23.27 8.61
N LYS A 208 -7.53 -22.75 7.39
CA LYS A 208 -8.89 -22.34 6.98
C LYS A 208 -9.81 -23.55 7.19
N ARG A 209 -10.76 -23.47 8.14
CA ARG A 209 -11.85 -24.43 8.31
C ARG A 209 -12.91 -24.20 7.27
#